data_a8e4f3e9289c0f16f090f8e9a459d8ef
#
_entry.id   a8e4f3e9289c0f16f090f8e9a459d8ef
#
_cell.length_a   1.000
_cell.length_b   1.000
_cell.length_c   1.000
_cell.angle_alpha   90.00
_cell.angle_beta   90.00
_cell.angle_gamma   90.00
#
_symmetry.space_group_name_H-M   'P 1'
#
loop_
_entity.id
_entity.type
_entity.pdbx_description
1 polymer ?
#
loop_
_entity_poly.entity_id
_entity_poly.type
_entity_poly.pdbx_seq_one_letter_code
_entity_poly.pdbx_strand_id
1 'polypeptide(L)'
;MSLHLLHQFPRLELLGAPTPLEHLPRLSDYLGRDIFIKRDDFTPVAMGGNKLRKLEFLAADALREGADVLLTAGAIQSNHVRQTAAVAARLGLKCVALLENPIGTHAENYLSNGNRLLLDLMDVEVVMVDALNNPAEQLAEQAARLEAQGFRPYIVPVGGSNALGALGYVECAQEIAHQSEGVVDFAAVVVASGSAGTHAGLAVGLEHLLPETELVGVTVSRQVEAQLPLVARLRQSLAETLEVQAKAPITLWDDYFAPRYGEPNDEGMAAVKLLARLEGILLDPVYTGKAMAGLLDGVSQNRFRREGPLLFIHTGGAPALFAYHPSV
;
A
#
# COMPACT_ATOMS: atom_id res chain seq x y z
N MET A 1 -10.18 22.58 -9.08
CA MET A 1 -10.98 21.68 -9.95
C MET A 1 -11.49 20.56 -9.11
N SER A 2 -12.72 20.14 -9.29
CA SER A 2 -13.35 19.12 -8.43
C SER A 2 -12.98 17.72 -8.91
N LEU A 3 -12.68 16.80 -7.99
CA LEU A 3 -12.46 15.36 -8.26
C LEU A 3 -13.79 14.64 -8.58
N HIS A 4 -14.73 15.33 -9.24
CA HIS A 4 -16.11 14.86 -9.47
C HIS A 4 -16.19 13.58 -10.31
N LEU A 5 -15.21 13.30 -11.16
CA LEU A 5 -15.17 12.08 -11.97
C LEU A 5 -14.90 10.83 -11.13
N LEU A 6 -14.32 10.97 -9.95
CA LEU A 6 -14.02 9.83 -9.07
C LEU A 6 -15.26 8.97 -8.80
N HIS A 7 -16.41 9.60 -8.57
CA HIS A 7 -17.67 8.90 -8.27
C HIS A 7 -18.34 8.26 -9.49
N GLN A 8 -17.80 8.45 -10.70
CA GLN A 8 -18.31 7.80 -11.92
C GLN A 8 -17.71 6.41 -12.15
N PHE A 9 -16.61 6.10 -11.47
CA PHE A 9 -15.98 4.79 -11.58
C PHE A 9 -16.74 3.76 -10.73
N PRO A 10 -17.12 2.61 -11.32
CA PRO A 10 -17.70 1.51 -10.56
C PRO A 10 -16.77 1.08 -9.44
N ARG A 11 -17.31 0.91 -8.24
CA ARG A 11 -16.57 0.36 -7.11
C ARG A 11 -17.45 -0.55 -6.26
N LEU A 12 -16.82 -1.49 -5.57
CA LEU A 12 -17.47 -2.32 -4.56
C LEU A 12 -17.34 -1.65 -3.19
N GLU A 13 -18.36 -1.77 -2.35
CA GLU A 13 -18.30 -1.31 -0.97
C GLU A 13 -17.68 -2.41 -0.08
N LEU A 14 -16.35 -2.54 -0.12
CA LEU A 14 -15.63 -3.51 0.69
C LEU A 14 -15.17 -2.94 2.03
N LEU A 15 -14.92 -1.65 2.10
CA LEU A 15 -14.49 -0.93 3.31
C LEU A 15 -15.64 -0.75 4.31
N GLY A 16 -16.82 -0.40 3.85
CA GLY A 16 -18.00 -0.17 4.67
C GLY A 16 -18.02 1.19 5.39
N ALA A 17 -16.87 1.75 5.75
CA ALA A 17 -16.75 3.07 6.39
C ALA A 17 -15.33 3.64 6.16
N PRO A 18 -15.15 4.98 6.28
CA PRO A 18 -13.82 5.58 6.33
C PRO A 18 -12.97 4.98 7.44
N THR A 19 -11.68 4.74 7.16
CA THR A 19 -10.77 4.25 8.20
C THR A 19 -10.52 5.33 9.26
N PRO A 20 -10.23 4.96 10.52
CA PRO A 20 -9.96 5.95 11.56
C PRO A 20 -8.76 6.85 11.24
N LEU A 21 -8.87 8.11 11.66
CA LEU A 21 -7.79 9.08 11.74
C LEU A 21 -7.62 9.40 13.24
N GLU A 22 -6.49 9.01 13.81
CA GLU A 22 -6.26 9.02 15.26
C GLU A 22 -5.03 9.89 15.61
N HIS A 23 -5.11 10.64 16.72
CA HIS A 23 -3.94 11.27 17.32
C HIS A 23 -3.13 10.24 18.10
N LEU A 24 -1.80 10.31 18.03
CA LEU A 24 -0.87 9.44 18.74
C LEU A 24 -0.20 10.21 19.90
N PRO A 25 -0.84 10.29 21.08
CA PRO A 25 -0.40 11.22 22.13
C PRO A 25 0.97 10.90 22.68
N ARG A 26 1.29 9.62 22.92
CA ARG A 26 2.58 9.24 23.49
C ARG A 26 3.75 9.36 22.51
N LEU A 27 3.48 9.10 21.21
CA LEU A 27 4.47 9.33 20.17
C LEU A 27 4.66 10.84 19.94
N SER A 28 3.59 11.62 20.01
CA SER A 28 3.65 13.09 19.94
C SER A 28 4.48 13.68 21.06
N ASP A 29 4.24 13.26 22.29
CA ASP A 29 5.04 13.68 23.47
C ASP A 29 6.52 13.29 23.31
N TYR A 30 6.79 12.08 22.81
CA TYR A 30 8.15 11.58 22.58
C TYR A 30 8.91 12.41 21.54
N LEU A 31 8.22 12.87 20.48
CA LEU A 31 8.82 13.64 19.39
C LEU A 31 8.76 15.16 19.59
N GLY A 32 7.95 15.65 20.53
CA GLY A 32 7.67 17.08 20.70
C GLY A 32 6.91 17.68 19.50
N ARG A 33 6.13 16.86 18.79
CA ARG A 33 5.38 17.25 17.60
C ARG A 33 4.13 16.40 17.47
N ASP A 34 2.98 16.99 17.15
CA ASP A 34 1.73 16.26 17.00
C ASP A 34 1.80 15.27 15.83
N ILE A 35 1.58 14.00 16.12
CA ILE A 35 1.55 12.90 15.16
C ILE A 35 0.16 12.28 15.13
N PHE A 36 -0.37 12.15 13.94
CA PHE A 36 -1.62 11.46 13.66
C PHE A 36 -1.35 10.24 12.78
N ILE A 37 -2.31 9.30 12.78
CA ILE A 37 -2.23 8.08 11.99
C ILE A 37 -3.55 7.81 11.28
N LYS A 38 -3.50 7.51 9.99
CA LYS A 38 -4.62 6.99 9.20
C LYS A 38 -4.56 5.47 9.19
N ARG A 39 -5.57 4.81 9.75
CA ARG A 39 -5.57 3.38 10.09
C ARG A 39 -6.06 2.49 8.96
N ASP A 40 -5.34 2.48 7.83
CA ASP A 40 -5.66 1.56 6.73
C ASP A 40 -5.29 0.09 7.03
N ASP A 41 -4.59 -0.16 8.13
CA ASP A 41 -4.45 -1.49 8.74
C ASP A 41 -5.77 -2.06 9.27
N PHE A 42 -6.78 -1.21 9.53
CA PHE A 42 -8.12 -1.62 10.02
C PHE A 42 -9.14 -1.84 8.90
N THR A 43 -8.73 -1.88 7.64
CA THR A 43 -9.66 -2.29 6.59
C THR A 43 -10.16 -3.73 6.85
N PRO A 44 -11.47 -4.03 6.62
CA PRO A 44 -12.13 -5.15 7.29
C PRO A 44 -11.90 -6.54 6.68
N VAL A 45 -10.95 -6.71 5.73
CA VAL A 45 -10.78 -8.00 5.04
C VAL A 45 -9.40 -8.58 5.31
N ALA A 46 -9.36 -9.82 5.81
CA ALA A 46 -8.16 -10.63 6.03
C ALA A 46 -7.00 -9.86 6.69
N MET A 47 -7.22 -9.32 7.89
CA MET A 47 -6.25 -8.54 8.67
C MET A 47 -5.84 -7.21 8.04
N GLY A 48 -6.67 -6.63 7.20
CA GLY A 48 -6.56 -5.26 6.74
C GLY A 48 -5.41 -4.95 5.78
N GLY A 49 -5.33 -3.68 5.43
CA GLY A 49 -4.27 -3.10 4.62
C GLY A 49 -4.76 -2.28 3.42
N ASN A 50 -3.84 -1.50 2.89
CA ASN A 50 -4.09 -0.49 1.85
C ASN A 50 -4.61 -1.03 0.50
N LYS A 51 -4.46 -2.32 0.26
CA LYS A 51 -4.83 -2.89 -1.05
C LYS A 51 -6.34 -3.01 -1.21
N LEU A 52 -7.08 -3.10 -0.11
CA LEU A 52 -8.54 -3.16 -0.17
C LEU A 52 -9.15 -1.95 -0.87
N ARG A 53 -8.62 -0.74 -0.61
CA ARG A 53 -9.06 0.49 -1.32
C ARG A 53 -8.91 0.40 -2.83
N LYS A 54 -7.80 -0.18 -3.29
CA LYS A 54 -7.52 -0.38 -4.71
C LYS A 54 -8.41 -1.47 -5.30
N LEU A 55 -8.63 -2.52 -4.54
CA LEU A 55 -9.43 -3.67 -4.94
C LEU A 55 -10.92 -3.35 -5.02
N GLU A 56 -11.42 -2.32 -4.33
CA GLU A 56 -12.80 -1.84 -4.53
C GLU A 56 -13.07 -1.49 -6.00
N PHE A 57 -12.11 -0.84 -6.66
CA PHE A 57 -12.22 -0.47 -8.08
C PHE A 57 -11.83 -1.61 -9.01
N LEU A 58 -10.70 -2.28 -8.76
CA LEU A 58 -10.21 -3.36 -9.62
C LEU A 58 -11.13 -4.56 -9.64
N ALA A 59 -11.70 -4.94 -8.49
CA ALA A 59 -12.63 -6.06 -8.44
C ALA A 59 -14.00 -5.69 -9.03
N ALA A 60 -14.46 -4.44 -8.93
CA ALA A 60 -15.65 -3.99 -9.64
C ALA A 60 -15.47 -4.10 -11.15
N ASP A 61 -14.31 -3.74 -11.66
CA ASP A 61 -13.96 -3.86 -13.08
C ASP A 61 -13.88 -5.33 -13.51
N ALA A 62 -13.23 -6.17 -12.70
CA ALA A 62 -13.17 -7.62 -12.95
C ALA A 62 -14.58 -8.26 -13.08
N LEU A 63 -15.49 -7.91 -12.16
CA LEU A 63 -16.87 -8.40 -12.23
C LEU A 63 -17.61 -7.88 -13.47
N ARG A 64 -17.41 -6.62 -13.85
CA ARG A 64 -17.99 -6.03 -15.06
C ARG A 64 -17.52 -6.75 -16.33
N GLU A 65 -16.25 -7.17 -16.35
CA GLU A 65 -15.68 -7.97 -17.45
C GLU A 65 -16.09 -9.45 -17.40
N GLY A 66 -16.81 -9.86 -16.36
CA GLY A 66 -17.28 -11.22 -16.19
C GLY A 66 -16.18 -12.22 -15.82
N ALA A 67 -15.13 -11.73 -15.14
CA ALA A 67 -14.04 -12.58 -14.67
C ALA A 67 -14.52 -13.62 -13.64
N ASP A 68 -13.90 -14.80 -13.67
CA ASP A 68 -14.10 -15.87 -12.68
C ASP A 68 -12.81 -16.19 -11.91
N VAL A 69 -11.69 -15.55 -12.32
CA VAL A 69 -10.38 -15.66 -11.67
C VAL A 69 -9.78 -14.27 -11.46
N LEU A 70 -9.29 -13.97 -10.26
CA LEU A 70 -8.34 -12.88 -10.04
C LEU A 70 -6.92 -13.43 -10.11
N LEU A 71 -6.13 -12.94 -11.06
CA LEU A 71 -4.75 -13.33 -11.28
C LEU A 71 -3.82 -12.18 -10.86
N THR A 72 -2.84 -12.45 -10.00
CA THR A 72 -1.89 -11.42 -9.56
C THR A 72 -0.50 -12.00 -9.29
N ALA A 73 0.46 -11.13 -8.89
CA ALA A 73 1.81 -11.54 -8.56
C ALA A 73 2.39 -10.73 -7.37
N GLY A 74 3.36 -11.32 -6.70
CA GLY A 74 4.10 -10.67 -5.63
C GLY A 74 5.13 -11.58 -4.95
N ALA A 75 5.75 -11.06 -3.88
CA ALA A 75 6.60 -11.88 -3.02
C ALA A 75 5.76 -12.90 -2.22
N ILE A 76 6.40 -13.96 -1.72
CA ILE A 76 5.77 -14.94 -0.80
C ILE A 76 5.03 -14.24 0.35
N GLN A 77 5.60 -13.16 0.91
CA GLN A 77 5.00 -12.39 1.98
C GLN A 77 4.27 -11.13 1.50
N SER A 78 3.65 -11.20 0.32
CA SER A 78 2.95 -10.05 -0.26
C SER A 78 1.62 -9.76 0.44
N ASN A 79 1.50 -8.57 1.05
CA ASN A 79 0.24 -8.04 1.55
C ASN A 79 -0.79 -7.81 0.44
N HIS A 80 -0.30 -7.52 -0.77
CA HIS A 80 -1.15 -7.34 -1.95
C HIS A 80 -1.82 -8.64 -2.36
N VAL A 81 -1.04 -9.71 -2.52
CA VAL A 81 -1.57 -11.04 -2.91
C VAL A 81 -2.58 -11.53 -1.88
N ARG A 82 -2.28 -11.41 -0.57
CA ARG A 82 -3.22 -11.78 0.49
C ARG A 82 -4.56 -11.06 0.38
N GLN A 83 -4.54 -9.74 0.20
CA GLN A 83 -5.78 -8.97 0.12
C GLN A 83 -6.54 -9.25 -1.19
N THR A 84 -5.84 -9.49 -2.30
CA THR A 84 -6.46 -9.91 -3.57
C THR A 84 -7.14 -11.27 -3.40
N ALA A 85 -6.48 -12.22 -2.76
CA ALA A 85 -7.05 -13.53 -2.44
C ALA A 85 -8.31 -13.42 -1.57
N ALA A 86 -8.26 -12.58 -0.56
CA ALA A 86 -9.39 -12.37 0.35
C ALA A 86 -10.60 -11.72 -0.35
N VAL A 87 -10.36 -10.79 -1.28
CA VAL A 87 -11.43 -10.21 -2.11
C VAL A 87 -11.98 -11.24 -3.09
N ALA A 88 -11.12 -12.04 -3.74
CA ALA A 88 -11.57 -13.14 -4.60
C ALA A 88 -12.47 -14.11 -3.84
N ALA A 89 -12.05 -14.57 -2.66
CA ALA A 89 -12.83 -15.46 -1.81
C ALA A 89 -14.20 -14.85 -1.43
N ARG A 90 -14.22 -13.56 -1.05
CA ARG A 90 -15.46 -12.85 -0.70
C ARG A 90 -16.44 -12.72 -1.87
N LEU A 91 -15.92 -12.66 -3.10
CA LEU A 91 -16.70 -12.55 -4.33
C LEU A 91 -17.03 -13.91 -4.98
N GLY A 92 -16.57 -15.02 -4.41
CA GLY A 92 -16.74 -16.36 -4.98
C GLY A 92 -15.90 -16.58 -6.25
N LEU A 93 -14.80 -15.83 -6.42
CA LEU A 93 -13.87 -15.96 -7.54
C LEU A 93 -12.68 -16.84 -7.14
N LYS A 94 -12.11 -17.54 -8.11
CA LYS A 94 -10.82 -18.22 -7.95
C LYS A 94 -9.71 -17.16 -7.84
N CYS A 95 -8.64 -17.45 -7.06
CA CYS A 95 -7.43 -16.64 -7.03
C CYS A 95 -6.24 -17.45 -7.47
N VAL A 96 -5.45 -16.90 -8.39
CA VAL A 96 -4.17 -17.47 -8.87
C VAL A 96 -3.08 -16.43 -8.63
N ALA A 97 -1.96 -16.84 -8.06
CA ALA A 97 -0.86 -15.93 -7.72
C ALA A 97 0.50 -16.47 -8.17
N LEU A 98 1.23 -15.64 -8.93
CA LEU A 98 2.66 -15.87 -9.18
C LEU A 98 3.45 -15.35 -7.98
N LEU A 99 4.22 -16.21 -7.31
CA LEU A 99 4.99 -15.83 -6.13
C LEU A 99 6.49 -16.02 -6.35
N GLU A 100 7.27 -15.01 -5.90
CA GLU A 100 8.73 -15.09 -5.85
C GLU A 100 9.24 -15.05 -4.40
N ASN A 101 10.47 -15.57 -4.20
CA ASN A 101 11.21 -15.39 -2.96
C ASN A 101 12.31 -14.33 -3.15
N PRO A 102 12.01 -13.04 -3.01
CA PRO A 102 12.92 -11.95 -3.40
C PRO A 102 14.17 -11.85 -2.52
N ILE A 103 14.13 -12.43 -1.31
CA ILE A 103 15.27 -12.42 -0.39
C ILE A 103 16.05 -13.74 -0.41
N GLY A 104 15.57 -14.74 -1.13
CA GLY A 104 16.24 -16.04 -1.26
C GLY A 104 16.39 -16.81 0.05
N THR A 105 15.56 -16.54 1.06
CA THR A 105 15.64 -17.18 2.38
C THR A 105 15.08 -18.60 2.36
N HIS A 106 15.62 -19.45 3.22
CA HIS A 106 15.11 -20.80 3.52
C HIS A 106 14.44 -20.87 4.89
N ALA A 107 14.21 -19.71 5.55
CA ALA A 107 13.55 -19.67 6.86
C ALA A 107 12.12 -20.20 6.76
N GLU A 108 11.79 -21.21 7.54
CA GLU A 108 10.49 -21.89 7.53
C GLU A 108 9.33 -20.91 7.74
N ASN A 109 9.44 -20.01 8.71
CA ASN A 109 8.41 -19.01 8.96
C ASN A 109 8.17 -18.10 7.76
N TYR A 110 9.21 -17.69 7.04
CA TYR A 110 9.03 -16.86 5.84
C TYR A 110 8.32 -17.63 4.72
N LEU A 111 8.60 -18.93 4.58
CA LEU A 111 8.07 -19.74 3.51
C LEU A 111 6.66 -20.29 3.78
N SER A 112 6.22 -20.36 5.05
CA SER A 112 4.98 -21.04 5.43
C SER A 112 4.05 -20.29 6.37
N ASN A 113 4.50 -19.18 6.99
CA ASN A 113 3.72 -18.41 7.96
C ASN A 113 3.34 -17.01 7.41
N GLY A 114 2.70 -16.16 8.22
CA GLY A 114 2.31 -14.80 7.86
C GLY A 114 1.35 -14.75 6.68
N ASN A 115 1.65 -13.93 5.68
CA ASN A 115 0.81 -13.82 4.49
C ASN A 115 0.72 -15.16 3.73
N ARG A 116 1.80 -15.96 3.69
CA ARG A 116 1.79 -17.24 2.98
C ARG A 116 0.78 -18.23 3.57
N LEU A 117 0.73 -18.35 4.89
CA LEU A 117 -0.28 -19.16 5.59
C LEU A 117 -1.71 -18.72 5.23
N LEU A 118 -1.94 -17.41 5.15
CA LEU A 118 -3.27 -16.88 4.83
C LEU A 118 -3.67 -17.20 3.39
N LEU A 119 -2.73 -17.31 2.45
CA LEU A 119 -3.03 -17.77 1.08
C LEU A 119 -3.47 -19.24 1.06
N ASP A 120 -2.83 -20.09 1.86
CA ASP A 120 -3.23 -21.51 1.97
C ASP A 120 -4.63 -21.66 2.55
N LEU A 121 -4.98 -20.84 3.59
CA LEU A 121 -6.33 -20.85 4.18
C LEU A 121 -7.42 -20.37 3.21
N MET A 122 -7.07 -19.57 2.22
CA MET A 122 -7.99 -19.06 1.18
C MET A 122 -7.94 -19.88 -0.12
N ASP A 123 -7.27 -21.05 -0.11
CA ASP A 123 -7.16 -21.97 -1.24
C ASP A 123 -6.66 -21.29 -2.54
N VAL A 124 -5.63 -20.44 -2.40
CA VAL A 124 -5.02 -19.75 -3.53
C VAL A 124 -4.17 -20.72 -4.35
N GLU A 125 -4.41 -20.78 -5.66
CA GLU A 125 -3.50 -21.48 -6.57
C GLU A 125 -2.20 -20.70 -6.71
N VAL A 126 -1.14 -21.21 -6.08
CA VAL A 126 0.18 -20.58 -6.08
C VAL A 126 1.07 -21.18 -7.15
N VAL A 127 1.60 -20.34 -8.02
CA VAL A 127 2.63 -20.67 -9.01
C VAL A 127 3.95 -20.01 -8.57
N MET A 128 4.90 -20.83 -8.11
CA MET A 128 6.22 -20.32 -7.75
C MET A 128 7.03 -19.98 -9.00
N VAL A 129 7.64 -18.80 -9.01
CA VAL A 129 8.55 -18.35 -10.06
C VAL A 129 9.91 -18.00 -9.46
N ASP A 130 10.97 -18.12 -10.25
CA ASP A 130 12.32 -17.80 -9.79
C ASP A 130 12.48 -16.32 -9.48
N ALA A 131 11.92 -15.45 -10.35
CA ALA A 131 11.91 -14.00 -10.15
C ALA A 131 10.78 -13.33 -10.97
N LEU A 132 10.26 -12.24 -10.45
CA LEU A 132 9.30 -11.37 -11.14
C LEU A 132 10.04 -10.27 -11.93
N ASN A 133 10.82 -10.66 -12.93
CA ASN A 133 11.62 -9.74 -13.76
C ASN A 133 10.76 -8.88 -14.68
N ASN A 134 9.70 -9.46 -15.24
CA ASN A 134 8.69 -8.76 -16.04
C ASN A 134 7.29 -9.24 -15.65
N PRO A 135 6.76 -8.76 -14.51
CA PRO A 135 5.50 -9.26 -13.98
C PRO A 135 4.31 -9.12 -14.94
N ALA A 136 4.30 -8.08 -15.77
CA ALA A 136 3.21 -7.87 -16.72
C ALA A 136 3.16 -8.99 -17.79
N GLU A 137 4.30 -9.36 -18.34
CA GLU A 137 4.41 -10.43 -19.33
C GLU A 137 4.14 -11.80 -18.70
N GLN A 138 4.74 -12.07 -17.52
CA GLN A 138 4.54 -13.32 -16.78
C GLN A 138 3.07 -13.52 -16.40
N LEU A 139 2.36 -12.45 -16.00
CA LEU A 139 0.93 -12.50 -15.72
C LEU A 139 0.12 -12.73 -17.00
N ALA A 140 0.48 -12.10 -18.13
CA ALA A 140 -0.19 -12.32 -19.41
C ALA A 140 -0.05 -13.77 -19.90
N GLU A 141 1.14 -14.36 -19.75
CA GLU A 141 1.36 -15.78 -20.06
C GLU A 141 0.51 -16.70 -19.20
N GLN A 142 0.42 -16.42 -17.90
CA GLN A 142 -0.41 -17.21 -16.98
C GLN A 142 -1.90 -17.02 -17.27
N ALA A 143 -2.34 -15.82 -17.64
CA ALA A 143 -3.71 -15.56 -18.08
C ALA A 143 -4.06 -16.40 -19.31
N ALA A 144 -3.20 -16.41 -20.33
CA ALA A 144 -3.42 -17.25 -21.53
C ALA A 144 -3.53 -18.76 -21.20
N ARG A 145 -2.76 -19.25 -20.20
CA ARG A 145 -2.90 -20.66 -19.72
C ARG A 145 -4.25 -20.91 -19.05
N LEU A 146 -4.75 -19.96 -18.26
CA LEU A 146 -6.07 -20.07 -17.63
C LEU A 146 -7.19 -19.99 -18.66
N GLU A 147 -7.08 -19.13 -19.65
CA GLU A 147 -8.03 -19.03 -20.77
C GLU A 147 -8.11 -20.32 -21.56
N ALA A 148 -6.97 -20.97 -21.83
CA ALA A 148 -6.92 -22.28 -22.49
C ALA A 148 -7.61 -23.40 -21.67
N GLN A 149 -7.77 -23.21 -20.36
CA GLN A 149 -8.53 -24.10 -19.46
C GLN A 149 -10.01 -23.72 -19.34
N GLY A 150 -10.45 -22.65 -20.02
CA GLY A 150 -11.84 -22.18 -20.04
C GLY A 150 -12.18 -21.16 -18.97
N PHE A 151 -11.19 -20.63 -18.23
CA PHE A 151 -11.38 -19.54 -17.26
C PHE A 151 -11.35 -18.17 -17.95
N ARG A 152 -11.85 -17.16 -17.22
CA ARG A 152 -11.81 -15.73 -17.60
C ARG A 152 -11.01 -14.96 -16.56
N PRO A 153 -9.67 -14.97 -16.66
CA PRO A 153 -8.82 -14.30 -15.68
C PRO A 153 -8.86 -12.77 -15.85
N TYR A 154 -8.94 -12.05 -14.72
CA TYR A 154 -8.67 -10.63 -14.65
C TYR A 154 -7.32 -10.40 -13.98
N ILE A 155 -6.42 -9.70 -14.68
CA ILE A 155 -5.09 -9.40 -14.16
C ILE A 155 -5.17 -8.20 -13.22
N VAL A 156 -4.95 -8.45 -11.93
CA VAL A 156 -4.70 -7.41 -10.94
C VAL A 156 -3.19 -7.14 -10.93
N PRO A 157 -2.71 -5.96 -11.36
CA PRO A 157 -1.27 -5.70 -11.46
C PRO A 157 -0.60 -5.72 -10.08
N VAL A 158 0.72 -5.92 -10.04
CA VAL A 158 1.49 -5.96 -8.79
C VAL A 158 1.17 -4.74 -7.92
N GLY A 159 0.79 -5.00 -6.67
CA GLY A 159 0.39 -3.96 -5.74
C GLY A 159 -0.94 -3.27 -6.05
N GLY A 160 -1.72 -3.74 -7.03
CA GLY A 160 -2.93 -3.06 -7.52
C GLY A 160 -2.61 -1.67 -8.07
N SER A 161 -1.43 -1.51 -8.70
CA SER A 161 -0.86 -0.20 -9.03
C SER A 161 -0.99 0.12 -10.51
N ASN A 162 -2.21 0.48 -10.92
CA ASN A 162 -2.56 1.18 -12.15
C ASN A 162 -3.45 2.38 -11.82
N ALA A 163 -3.87 3.15 -12.83
CA ALA A 163 -4.71 4.33 -12.63
C ALA A 163 -6.03 3.98 -11.91
N LEU A 164 -6.68 2.89 -12.30
CA LEU A 164 -7.93 2.45 -11.70
C LEU A 164 -7.77 2.12 -10.20
N GLY A 165 -6.77 1.30 -9.84
CA GLY A 165 -6.50 0.97 -8.44
C GLY A 165 -6.07 2.20 -7.61
N ALA A 166 -5.34 3.14 -8.21
CA ALA A 166 -4.90 4.35 -7.53
C ALA A 166 -6.07 5.28 -7.12
N LEU A 167 -7.26 5.16 -7.75
CA LEU A 167 -8.48 5.86 -7.33
C LEU A 167 -8.82 5.62 -5.85
N GLY A 168 -8.56 4.44 -5.33
CA GLY A 168 -8.78 4.12 -3.92
C GLY A 168 -7.97 4.98 -2.96
N TYR A 169 -6.86 5.59 -3.43
CA TYR A 169 -6.09 6.53 -2.62
C TYR A 169 -6.40 8.00 -2.90
N VAL A 170 -7.10 8.31 -3.97
CA VAL A 170 -7.80 9.59 -4.13
C VAL A 170 -8.98 9.65 -3.13
N GLU A 171 -9.74 8.56 -2.99
CA GLU A 171 -10.79 8.42 -1.94
C GLU A 171 -10.20 8.59 -0.53
N CYS A 172 -9.04 7.96 -0.25
CA CYS A 172 -8.37 8.13 1.03
C CYS A 172 -8.01 9.60 1.30
N ALA A 173 -7.56 10.34 0.29
CA ALA A 173 -7.29 11.77 0.42
C ALA A 173 -8.58 12.58 0.71
N GLN A 174 -9.72 12.20 0.12
CA GLN A 174 -11.02 12.82 0.45
C GLN A 174 -11.43 12.53 1.90
N GLU A 175 -11.23 11.29 2.38
CA GLU A 175 -11.48 10.97 3.79
C GLU A 175 -10.59 11.80 4.72
N ILE A 176 -9.29 11.93 4.41
CA ILE A 176 -8.35 12.73 5.19
C ILE A 176 -8.80 14.20 5.24
N ALA A 177 -9.12 14.79 4.09
CA ALA A 177 -9.58 16.17 4.02
C ALA A 177 -10.85 16.39 4.85
N HIS A 178 -11.83 15.48 4.74
CA HIS A 178 -13.06 15.58 5.51
C HIS A 178 -12.85 15.38 7.03
N GLN A 179 -12.02 14.41 7.41
CA GLN A 179 -11.75 14.10 8.83
C GLN A 179 -10.88 15.17 9.50
N SER A 180 -10.08 15.93 8.75
CA SER A 180 -9.24 17.01 9.27
C SER A 180 -9.90 18.38 9.23
N GLU A 181 -11.01 18.55 8.51
CA GLU A 181 -11.68 19.83 8.33
C GLU A 181 -12.07 20.48 9.66
N GLY A 182 -11.55 21.68 9.92
CA GLY A 182 -11.79 22.41 11.16
C GLY A 182 -11.18 21.79 12.43
N VAL A 183 -10.42 20.71 12.32
CA VAL A 183 -9.81 20.00 13.43
C VAL A 183 -8.29 20.11 13.43
N VAL A 184 -7.62 19.79 12.29
CA VAL A 184 -6.18 19.77 12.18
C VAL A 184 -5.72 20.15 10.78
N ASP A 185 -4.67 20.98 10.69
CA ASP A 185 -4.00 21.36 9.44
C ASP A 185 -2.65 20.63 9.37
N PHE A 186 -2.59 19.57 8.59
CA PHE A 186 -1.40 18.74 8.45
C PHE A 186 -0.27 19.46 7.71
N ALA A 187 0.90 19.53 8.32
CA ALA A 187 2.12 20.01 7.65
C ALA A 187 2.60 19.02 6.58
N ALA A 188 2.52 17.73 6.89
CA ALA A 188 2.87 16.69 5.92
C ALA A 188 2.10 15.38 6.17
N VAL A 189 1.97 14.61 5.10
CA VAL A 189 1.54 13.20 5.10
C VAL A 189 2.73 12.34 4.72
N VAL A 190 3.00 11.28 5.50
CA VAL A 190 4.10 10.34 5.27
C VAL A 190 3.53 8.96 4.92
N VAL A 191 4.03 8.37 3.84
CA VAL A 191 3.56 7.06 3.36
C VAL A 191 4.70 6.19 2.82
N ALA A 192 4.60 4.87 2.99
CA ALA A 192 5.50 3.92 2.33
C ALA A 192 5.28 3.93 0.81
N SER A 193 6.35 4.13 0.05
CA SER A 193 6.34 4.17 -1.42
C SER A 193 7.05 2.95 -2.01
N GLY A 194 6.29 1.96 -2.49
CA GLY A 194 6.79 0.74 -3.11
C GLY A 194 6.30 0.59 -4.56
N SER A 195 5.13 0.00 -4.78
CA SER A 195 4.52 -0.19 -6.11
C SER A 195 3.91 1.08 -6.73
N ALA A 196 4.08 2.23 -6.11
CA ALA A 196 3.65 3.57 -6.52
C ALA A 196 2.14 3.91 -6.40
N GLY A 197 1.21 2.97 -6.50
CA GLY A 197 -0.23 3.28 -6.60
C GLY A 197 -0.81 4.04 -5.40
N THR A 198 -0.39 3.71 -4.18
CA THR A 198 -0.81 4.43 -2.96
C THR A 198 -0.29 5.87 -2.96
N HIS A 199 0.99 6.05 -3.25
CA HIS A 199 1.64 7.36 -3.32
C HIS A 199 1.03 8.22 -4.44
N ALA A 200 0.86 7.67 -5.62
CA ALA A 200 0.28 8.41 -6.77
C ALA A 200 -1.16 8.85 -6.51
N GLY A 201 -2.00 7.98 -5.90
CA GLY A 201 -3.37 8.33 -5.53
C GLY A 201 -3.44 9.46 -4.50
N LEU A 202 -2.64 9.36 -3.42
CA LEU A 202 -2.51 10.43 -2.44
C LEU A 202 -1.98 11.72 -3.07
N ALA A 203 -1.00 11.64 -3.98
CA ALA A 203 -0.43 12.82 -4.62
C ALA A 203 -1.48 13.60 -5.42
N VAL A 204 -2.31 12.91 -6.21
CA VAL A 204 -3.41 13.57 -6.94
C VAL A 204 -4.47 14.11 -5.96
N GLY A 205 -4.90 13.29 -5.00
CA GLY A 205 -5.96 13.69 -4.07
C GLY A 205 -5.58 14.87 -3.18
N LEU A 206 -4.40 14.82 -2.55
CA LEU A 206 -3.94 15.88 -1.64
C LEU A 206 -3.64 17.20 -2.38
N GLU A 207 -3.06 17.14 -3.60
CA GLU A 207 -2.83 18.36 -4.39
C GLU A 207 -4.11 19.17 -4.62
N HIS A 208 -5.27 18.50 -4.73
CA HIS A 208 -6.55 19.16 -4.99
C HIS A 208 -7.33 19.51 -3.73
N LEU A 209 -7.13 18.77 -2.65
CA LEU A 209 -7.96 18.90 -1.44
C LEU A 209 -7.21 19.56 -0.28
N LEU A 210 -5.92 19.36 -0.17
CA LEU A 210 -5.05 19.88 0.89
C LEU A 210 -3.72 20.37 0.27
N PRO A 211 -3.73 21.40 -0.60
CA PRO A 211 -2.57 21.79 -1.42
C PRO A 211 -1.36 22.25 -0.62
N GLU A 212 -1.55 22.70 0.62
CA GLU A 212 -0.46 23.15 1.50
C GLU A 212 0.20 21.99 2.26
N THR A 213 -0.40 20.79 2.20
CA THR A 213 0.11 19.60 2.89
C THR A 213 1.17 18.92 2.02
N GLU A 214 2.40 18.80 2.54
CA GLU A 214 3.46 18.06 1.87
C GLU A 214 3.15 16.55 1.88
N LEU A 215 3.32 15.87 0.75
CA LEU A 215 3.29 14.41 0.69
C LEU A 215 4.71 13.86 0.57
N VAL A 216 5.15 13.10 1.57
CA VAL A 216 6.45 12.44 1.61
C VAL A 216 6.29 10.94 1.41
N GLY A 217 6.81 10.40 0.33
CA GLY A 217 6.94 8.98 0.10
C GLY A 217 8.28 8.46 0.60
N VAL A 218 8.28 7.57 1.59
CA VAL A 218 9.49 6.86 1.99
C VAL A 218 9.63 5.60 1.15
N THR A 219 10.72 5.51 0.36
CA THR A 219 10.91 4.33 -0.49
C THR A 219 11.24 3.11 0.37
N VAL A 220 10.73 1.94 -0.05
CA VAL A 220 10.90 0.68 0.69
C VAL A 220 11.58 -0.41 -0.13
N SER A 221 11.92 -0.11 -1.37
CA SER A 221 12.42 -1.13 -2.30
C SER A 221 13.54 -0.65 -3.23
N ARG A 222 13.72 0.65 -3.43
CA ARG A 222 14.66 1.20 -4.43
C ARG A 222 15.00 2.66 -4.14
N GLN A 223 16.05 3.14 -4.79
CA GLN A 223 16.48 4.54 -4.73
C GLN A 223 15.48 5.49 -5.39
N VAL A 224 15.57 6.78 -5.08
CA VAL A 224 14.70 7.84 -5.63
C VAL A 224 14.72 7.86 -7.14
N GLU A 225 15.88 7.72 -7.77
CA GLU A 225 16.04 7.74 -9.23
C GLU A 225 15.21 6.67 -9.94
N ALA A 226 15.01 5.52 -9.29
CA ALA A 226 14.19 4.43 -9.82
C ALA A 226 12.73 4.52 -9.40
N GLN A 227 12.43 5.11 -8.23
CA GLN A 227 11.06 5.22 -7.71
C GLN A 227 10.31 6.40 -8.32
N LEU A 228 10.96 7.54 -8.48
CA LEU A 228 10.34 8.77 -8.97
C LEU A 228 9.63 8.61 -10.32
N PRO A 229 10.25 7.99 -11.36
CA PRO A 229 9.57 7.79 -12.65
C PRO A 229 8.31 6.93 -12.56
N LEU A 230 8.29 5.96 -11.65
CA LEU A 230 7.12 5.09 -11.45
C LEU A 230 5.94 5.85 -10.84
N VAL A 231 6.20 6.63 -9.78
CA VAL A 231 5.19 7.47 -9.14
C VAL A 231 4.70 8.55 -10.10
N ALA A 232 5.62 9.23 -10.81
CA ALA A 232 5.29 10.29 -11.75
C ALA A 232 4.40 9.79 -12.90
N ARG A 233 4.75 8.65 -13.51
CA ARG A 233 3.98 8.05 -14.60
C ARG A 233 2.57 7.67 -14.15
N LEU A 234 2.47 7.01 -12.99
CA LEU A 234 1.18 6.57 -12.48
C LEU A 234 0.31 7.76 -12.05
N ARG A 235 0.89 8.77 -11.41
CA ARG A 235 0.21 10.01 -11.07
C ARG A 235 -0.32 10.73 -12.32
N GLN A 236 0.48 10.78 -13.39
CA GLN A 236 0.06 11.39 -14.65
C GLN A 236 -1.11 10.63 -15.28
N SER A 237 -1.01 9.29 -15.37
CA SER A 237 -2.11 8.46 -15.90
C SER A 237 -3.38 8.59 -15.08
N LEU A 238 -3.28 8.68 -13.75
CA LEU A 238 -4.41 8.90 -12.87
C LEU A 238 -5.03 10.29 -13.05
N ALA A 239 -4.20 11.32 -13.19
CA ALA A 239 -4.66 12.69 -13.44
C ALA A 239 -5.41 12.80 -14.78
N GLU A 240 -4.91 12.15 -15.83
CA GLU A 240 -5.59 12.02 -17.12
C GLU A 240 -6.95 11.30 -16.98
N THR A 241 -6.99 10.20 -16.23
CA THR A 241 -8.21 9.44 -15.95
C THR A 241 -9.28 10.28 -15.24
N LEU A 242 -8.86 11.18 -14.36
CA LEU A 242 -9.74 12.08 -13.61
C LEU A 242 -9.95 13.46 -14.27
N GLU A 243 -9.32 13.69 -15.45
CA GLU A 243 -9.35 14.96 -16.16
C GLU A 243 -8.90 16.15 -15.30
N VAL A 244 -7.89 15.93 -14.46
CA VAL A 244 -7.31 16.95 -13.58
C VAL A 244 -5.82 17.17 -13.89
N GLN A 245 -5.24 18.21 -13.31
CA GLN A 245 -3.79 18.44 -13.39
C GLN A 245 -3.11 17.85 -12.15
N ALA A 246 -1.88 17.38 -12.31
CA ALA A 246 -1.04 16.90 -11.21
C ALA A 246 0.38 17.46 -11.41
N LYS A 247 0.66 18.59 -10.77
CA LYS A 247 1.89 19.38 -10.94
C LYS A 247 2.74 19.51 -9.69
N ALA A 248 2.17 19.22 -8.51
CA ALA A 248 2.90 19.31 -7.25
C ALA A 248 4.19 18.48 -7.30
N PRO A 249 5.29 18.91 -6.69
CA PRO A 249 6.51 18.12 -6.60
C PRO A 249 6.27 16.79 -5.93
N ILE A 250 6.90 15.73 -6.42
CA ILE A 250 6.91 14.42 -5.76
C ILE A 250 8.11 14.40 -4.82
N THR A 251 7.86 14.33 -3.51
CA THR A 251 8.91 14.20 -2.50
C THR A 251 9.11 12.72 -2.16
N LEU A 252 10.34 12.24 -2.29
CA LEU A 252 10.74 10.86 -1.96
C LEU A 252 11.99 10.88 -1.08
N TRP A 253 12.01 10.02 -0.06
CA TRP A 253 13.18 9.76 0.79
C TRP A 253 13.55 8.30 0.67
N ASP A 254 14.81 7.99 0.36
CA ASP A 254 15.32 6.63 0.13
C ASP A 254 16.38 6.18 1.12
N ASP A 255 16.56 6.89 2.21
CA ASP A 255 17.57 6.58 3.23
C ASP A 255 17.25 5.27 4.01
N TYR A 256 16.02 4.76 3.89
CA TYR A 256 15.48 3.71 4.80
C TYR A 256 15.17 2.38 4.12
N PHE A 257 15.32 2.21 2.79
CA PHE A 257 14.93 0.95 2.13
C PHE A 257 15.99 -0.16 2.25
N ALA A 258 17.24 0.21 2.54
CA ALA A 258 18.35 -0.74 2.60
C ALA A 258 18.07 -1.89 3.60
N PRO A 259 18.71 -3.08 3.39
CA PRO A 259 19.65 -3.38 2.29
C PRO A 259 18.94 -3.61 0.95
N ARG A 260 17.66 -4.05 0.94
CA ARG A 260 16.83 -4.26 -0.26
C ARG A 260 15.36 -4.48 0.10
N TYR A 261 14.52 -4.58 -0.93
CA TYR A 261 13.12 -4.96 -0.75
C TYR A 261 12.98 -6.32 -0.04
N GLY A 262 12.06 -6.36 0.93
CA GLY A 262 11.75 -7.58 1.67
C GLY A 262 12.67 -7.87 2.85
N GLU A 263 13.82 -7.20 2.98
CA GLU A 263 14.69 -7.36 4.15
C GLU A 263 14.44 -6.26 5.19
N PRO A 264 14.25 -6.65 6.48
CA PRO A 264 14.23 -5.71 7.60
C PRO A 264 15.56 -4.97 7.75
N ASN A 265 15.53 -3.79 8.37
CA ASN A 265 16.72 -3.08 8.82
C ASN A 265 16.54 -2.59 10.27
N ASP A 266 17.64 -2.18 10.89
CA ASP A 266 17.67 -1.81 12.31
C ASP A 266 16.78 -0.59 12.60
N GLU A 267 16.80 0.42 11.75
CA GLU A 267 15.99 1.63 11.88
C GLU A 267 14.49 1.34 11.80
N GLY A 268 14.08 0.55 10.81
CA GLY A 268 12.71 0.09 10.65
C GLY A 268 12.24 -0.75 11.83
N MET A 269 13.09 -1.66 12.32
CA MET A 269 12.78 -2.49 13.48
C MET A 269 12.73 -1.69 14.79
N ALA A 270 13.58 -0.67 14.95
CA ALA A 270 13.47 0.26 16.06
C ALA A 270 12.15 1.02 16.06
N ALA A 271 11.71 1.49 14.88
CA ALA A 271 10.41 2.16 14.70
C ALA A 271 9.22 1.22 15.00
N VAL A 272 9.26 -0.04 14.53
CA VAL A 272 8.25 -1.07 14.86
C VAL A 272 8.14 -1.24 16.39
N LYS A 273 9.25 -1.42 17.08
CA LYS A 273 9.28 -1.59 18.54
C LYS A 273 8.84 -0.35 19.29
N LEU A 274 9.23 0.83 18.81
CA LEU A 274 8.87 2.11 19.43
C LEU A 274 7.34 2.32 19.40
N LEU A 275 6.72 2.22 18.21
CA LEU A 275 5.29 2.44 18.08
C LEU A 275 4.47 1.40 18.84
N ALA A 276 4.89 0.14 18.82
CA ALA A 276 4.25 -0.92 19.60
C ALA A 276 4.26 -0.62 21.11
N ARG A 277 5.37 -0.08 21.64
CA ARG A 277 5.50 0.24 23.08
C ARG A 277 4.79 1.53 23.49
N LEU A 278 4.74 2.51 22.60
CA LEU A 278 4.11 3.79 22.90
C LEU A 278 2.60 3.74 22.70
N GLU A 279 2.14 3.17 21.60
CA GLU A 279 0.73 3.27 21.16
C GLU A 279 0.00 1.91 21.04
N GLY A 280 0.72 0.78 21.20
CA GLY A 280 0.12 -0.55 20.98
C GLY A 280 -0.19 -0.84 19.52
N ILE A 281 0.39 -0.09 18.58
CA ILE A 281 0.16 -0.23 17.13
C ILE A 281 1.30 -1.01 16.51
N LEU A 282 0.95 -2.04 15.71
CA LEU A 282 1.92 -2.96 15.10
C LEU A 282 2.19 -2.58 13.66
N LEU A 283 3.42 -2.16 13.37
CA LEU A 283 3.94 -1.95 12.02
C LEU A 283 4.55 -3.25 11.48
N ASP A 284 4.75 -3.32 10.16
CA ASP A 284 5.49 -4.41 9.52
C ASP A 284 6.96 -4.04 9.26
N PRO A 285 7.86 -5.04 9.13
CA PRO A 285 9.30 -4.77 8.96
C PRO A 285 9.70 -4.32 7.54
N VAL A 286 8.82 -4.46 6.54
CA VAL A 286 9.16 -4.24 5.12
C VAL A 286 8.74 -2.85 4.63
N TYR A 287 7.56 -2.39 5.02
CA TYR A 287 6.94 -1.15 4.52
C TYR A 287 6.77 -0.12 5.62
N THR A 288 5.85 -0.37 6.56
CA THR A 288 5.44 0.64 7.54
C THR A 288 6.51 0.92 8.59
N GLY A 289 7.31 -0.06 8.96
CA GLY A 289 8.45 0.16 9.85
C GLY A 289 9.51 1.08 9.23
N LYS A 290 9.88 0.85 7.97
CA LYS A 290 10.82 1.70 7.23
C LYS A 290 10.26 3.11 7.02
N ALA A 291 8.97 3.23 6.67
CA ALA A 291 8.34 4.53 6.50
C ALA A 291 8.22 5.31 7.82
N MET A 292 7.95 4.63 8.93
CA MET A 292 7.94 5.25 10.26
C MET A 292 9.35 5.68 10.68
N ALA A 293 10.39 4.89 10.38
CA ALA A 293 11.77 5.31 10.59
C ALA A 293 12.08 6.63 9.87
N GLY A 294 11.60 6.76 8.62
CA GLY A 294 11.71 8.01 7.86
C GLY A 294 10.96 9.17 8.51
N LEU A 295 9.77 8.97 9.07
CA LEU A 295 9.03 10.01 9.80
C LEU A 295 9.80 10.45 11.06
N LEU A 296 10.27 9.49 11.87
CA LEU A 296 10.99 9.76 13.13
C LEU A 296 12.26 10.56 12.86
N ASP A 297 13.04 10.14 11.89
CA ASP A 297 14.28 10.83 11.50
C ASP A 297 13.98 12.19 10.85
N GLY A 298 12.95 12.27 10.02
CA GLY A 298 12.49 13.52 9.43
C GLY A 298 12.11 14.59 10.44
N VAL A 299 11.52 14.19 11.58
CA VAL A 299 11.28 15.10 12.72
C VAL A 299 12.59 15.50 13.37
N SER A 300 13.46 14.55 13.67
CA SER A 300 14.73 14.82 14.37
C SER A 300 15.67 15.72 13.57
N GLN A 301 15.64 15.63 12.24
CA GLN A 301 16.47 16.41 11.32
C GLN A 301 15.78 17.66 10.75
N ASN A 302 14.56 17.97 11.18
CA ASN A 302 13.75 19.09 10.65
C ASN A 302 13.61 19.07 9.11
N ARG A 303 13.36 17.89 8.52
CA ARG A 303 13.28 17.73 7.05
C ARG A 303 11.97 18.18 6.44
N PHE A 304 10.90 18.33 7.22
CA PHE A 304 9.59 18.76 6.75
C PHE A 304 9.56 20.24 6.42
N ARG A 305 8.86 20.62 5.34
CA ARG A 305 8.86 22.00 4.83
C ARG A 305 8.27 23.02 5.80
N ARG A 306 7.32 22.62 6.63
CA ARG A 306 6.70 23.50 7.64
C ARG A 306 6.50 22.82 8.97
N GLU A 307 6.43 23.62 10.02
CA GLU A 307 6.00 23.18 11.33
C GLU A 307 4.52 22.79 11.33
N GLY A 308 4.10 22.00 12.32
CA GLY A 308 2.71 21.58 12.51
C GLY A 308 2.54 20.06 12.53
N PRO A 309 1.30 19.58 12.68
CA PRO A 309 0.99 18.17 12.80
C PRO A 309 1.39 17.34 11.58
N LEU A 310 1.80 16.09 11.82
CA LEU A 310 2.13 15.11 10.76
C LEU A 310 1.11 13.99 10.75
N LEU A 311 0.78 13.49 9.57
CA LEU A 311 -0.06 12.32 9.39
C LEU A 311 0.76 11.16 8.81
N PHE A 312 0.76 10.02 9.49
CA PHE A 312 1.31 8.77 8.99
C PHE A 312 0.21 7.90 8.40
N ILE A 313 0.40 7.40 7.18
CA ILE A 313 -0.53 6.43 6.58
C ILE A 313 -0.09 5.01 6.94
N HIS A 314 -0.81 4.38 7.85
CA HIS A 314 -0.55 3.00 8.23
C HIS A 314 -1.18 2.04 7.22
N THR A 315 -0.38 1.60 6.26
CA THR A 315 -0.83 0.78 5.13
C THR A 315 -1.06 -0.71 5.48
N GLY A 316 -0.94 -1.10 6.75
CA GLY A 316 -1.11 -2.48 7.21
C GLY A 316 0.21 -3.27 7.19
N GLY A 317 0.11 -4.59 7.06
CA GLY A 317 1.27 -5.47 6.93
C GLY A 317 1.57 -6.33 8.16
N ALA A 318 0.81 -6.23 9.25
CA ALA A 318 1.03 -6.97 10.49
C ALA A 318 1.23 -8.49 10.33
N PRO A 319 0.57 -9.21 9.40
CA PRO A 319 0.85 -10.64 9.20
C PRO A 319 2.32 -10.95 8.90
N ALA A 320 3.07 -10.03 8.27
CA ALA A 320 4.48 -10.23 7.98
C ALA A 320 5.35 -10.37 9.23
N LEU A 321 4.95 -9.80 10.38
CA LEU A 321 5.68 -9.96 11.65
C LEU A 321 5.91 -11.43 12.00
N PHE A 322 4.92 -12.27 11.79
CA PHE A 322 5.02 -13.71 12.09
C PHE A 322 5.94 -14.44 11.11
N ALA A 323 6.01 -13.99 9.87
CA ALA A 323 6.89 -14.56 8.86
C ALA A 323 8.37 -14.24 9.11
N TYR A 324 8.64 -13.09 9.72
CA TYR A 324 10.02 -12.64 10.01
C TYR A 324 10.53 -13.03 11.41
N HIS A 325 9.69 -13.68 12.25
CA HIS A 325 10.17 -14.23 13.52
C HIS A 325 11.20 -15.37 13.28
N PRO A 326 12.33 -15.45 14.01
CA PRO A 326 12.72 -14.63 15.18
C PRO A 326 13.51 -13.35 14.87
N SER A 327 13.61 -12.94 13.63
CA SER A 327 14.39 -11.75 13.24
C SER A 327 13.75 -10.41 13.66
N VAL A 328 12.50 -10.43 14.14
CA VAL A 328 11.75 -9.26 14.62
C VAL A 328 11.56 -9.27 16.13
#